data_8ece424c8f0e3cce02a8a5c9f519d678
#
_entry.id   8ece424c8f0e3cce02a8a5c9f519d678
#
_cell.length_a   1.000
_cell.length_b   1.000
_cell.length_c   1.000
_cell.angle_alpha   90.00
_cell.angle_beta   90.00
_cell.angle_gamma   90.00
#
_symmetry.space_group_name_H-M   'P 1'
#
loop_
_entity.id
_entity.type
_entity.pdbx_description
1 polymer ?
#
loop_
_entity_poly.entity_id
_entity_poly.type
_entity_poly.pdbx_seq_one_letter_code
_entity_poly.pdbx_strand_id
1 'polypeptide(L)'
;MQVIRAIAISALLATTALAQGFPWEIFKPRTLKEVISITTKAVRPDDSMFLAQNELESKVEVVFTGKSRPIIKARKTFIETWFGMLRTDQKEYAELYEREYLYKEGDAEYWLPTSKPITKYFDKELKPGDKMHLYLISTGAYRSGGDIDCVLLVEEFQKKAA
;
A
#
# COMPACT_ATOMS: atom_id res chain seq x y z
N MET A 1 -15.45 45.54 34.02
CA MET A 1 -15.73 44.09 33.95
C MET A 1 -15.63 43.66 32.51
N GLN A 2 -14.48 43.15 32.15
CA GLN A 2 -14.27 42.53 30.85
C GLN A 2 -14.31 41.02 31.07
N VAL A 3 -15.27 40.34 30.44
CA VAL A 3 -15.42 38.91 30.45
C VAL A 3 -14.78 38.35 29.17
N ILE A 4 -13.82 37.57 29.42
CA ILE A 4 -12.96 36.77 28.55
C ILE A 4 -13.79 35.94 27.56
N ARG A 5 -13.52 36.09 26.25
CA ARG A 5 -13.85 35.14 25.21
C ARG A 5 -12.55 34.52 24.72
N ALA A 6 -12.16 33.46 25.35
CA ALA A 6 -11.16 32.54 24.83
C ALA A 6 -11.76 31.15 25.02
N ILE A 7 -11.87 30.40 23.97
CA ILE A 7 -11.97 28.93 23.84
C ILE A 7 -12.88 28.62 22.66
N ALA A 8 -12.31 28.53 21.48
CA ALA A 8 -12.82 27.72 20.34
C ALA A 8 -11.84 27.71 19.16
N ILE A 9 -10.54 27.50 19.38
CA ILE A 9 -9.57 27.40 18.27
C ILE A 9 -8.71 26.13 18.36
N SER A 10 -8.95 25.26 19.33
CA SER A 10 -8.06 24.10 19.55
C SER A 10 -8.51 22.78 18.94
N ALA A 11 -9.69 22.70 18.31
CA ALA A 11 -10.21 21.44 17.77
C ALA A 11 -10.02 21.27 16.26
N LEU A 12 -9.64 22.33 15.52
CA LEU A 12 -9.46 22.25 14.05
C LEU A 12 -8.01 21.97 13.62
N LEU A 13 -7.07 22.07 14.53
CA LEU A 13 -5.64 21.87 14.21
C LEU A 13 -5.17 20.40 14.27
N ALA A 14 -5.95 19.52 14.90
CA ALA A 14 -5.56 18.11 15.04
C ALA A 14 -5.85 17.26 13.79
N THR A 15 -6.82 17.68 12.96
CA THR A 15 -7.17 16.96 11.73
C THR A 15 -6.30 17.33 10.53
N THR A 16 -5.66 18.49 10.54
CA THR A 16 -4.75 18.91 9.47
C THR A 16 -3.32 18.38 9.63
N ALA A 17 -2.90 18.05 10.85
CA ALA A 17 -1.55 17.53 11.11
C ALA A 17 -1.34 16.08 10.62
N LEU A 18 -2.39 15.26 10.56
CA LEU A 18 -2.31 13.90 10.00
C LEU A 18 -2.38 13.89 8.48
N ALA A 19 -2.98 14.91 7.85
CA ALA A 19 -3.05 15.04 6.39
C ALA A 19 -1.77 15.66 5.78
N GLN A 20 -0.94 16.33 6.57
CA GLN A 20 0.30 16.96 6.11
C GLN A 20 1.52 16.04 6.09
N GLY A 21 1.40 14.79 6.54
CA GLY A 21 2.52 13.85 6.65
C GLY A 21 2.68 12.86 5.50
N PHE A 22 1.63 12.61 4.69
CA PHE A 22 1.72 11.65 3.61
C PHE A 22 2.06 12.35 2.29
N PRO A 23 3.12 11.92 1.58
CA PRO A 23 3.63 12.61 0.40
C PRO A 23 2.84 12.23 -0.87
N TRP A 24 1.57 12.62 -0.95
CA TRP A 24 0.64 12.25 -2.03
C TRP A 24 1.17 12.54 -3.43
N GLU A 25 1.96 13.59 -3.59
CA GLU A 25 2.48 14.09 -4.87
C GLU A 25 3.53 13.19 -5.52
N ILE A 26 4.21 12.33 -4.76
CA ILE A 26 5.18 11.40 -5.33
C ILE A 26 4.53 10.21 -6.01
N PHE A 27 3.28 9.87 -5.64
CA PHE A 27 2.55 8.74 -6.20
C PHE A 27 1.96 9.08 -7.55
N LYS A 28 2.51 8.51 -8.61
CA LYS A 28 2.06 8.76 -9.98
C LYS A 28 0.86 7.88 -10.36
N PRO A 29 -0.14 8.43 -11.08
CA PRO A 29 -1.25 7.62 -11.58
C PRO A 29 -0.76 6.50 -12.51
N ARG A 30 -1.15 5.26 -12.22
CA ARG A 30 -0.89 4.05 -13.02
C ARG A 30 -2.01 3.04 -12.82
N THR A 31 -2.04 2.03 -13.67
CA THR A 31 -2.82 0.81 -13.42
C THR A 31 -1.95 -0.23 -12.68
N LEU A 32 -2.57 -1.16 -11.97
CA LEU A 32 -1.85 -2.30 -11.36
C LEU A 32 -1.12 -3.12 -12.43
N LYS A 33 -1.77 -3.31 -13.58
CA LYS A 33 -1.16 -3.99 -14.73
C LYS A 33 0.14 -3.32 -15.19
N GLU A 34 0.17 -1.97 -15.26
CA GLU A 34 1.38 -1.21 -15.61
C GLU A 34 2.47 -1.38 -14.56
N VAL A 35 2.14 -1.24 -13.27
CA VAL A 35 3.10 -1.41 -12.17
C VAL A 35 3.73 -2.80 -12.21
N ILE A 36 2.90 -3.84 -12.33
CA ILE A 36 3.36 -5.24 -12.43
C ILE A 36 4.24 -5.44 -13.67
N SER A 37 3.84 -4.89 -14.82
CA SER A 37 4.64 -5.00 -16.06
C SER A 37 6.01 -4.35 -15.93
N ILE A 38 6.09 -3.16 -15.33
CA ILE A 38 7.36 -2.46 -15.09
C ILE A 38 8.24 -3.31 -14.16
N THR A 39 7.68 -3.80 -13.05
CA THR A 39 8.41 -4.60 -12.06
C THR A 39 8.90 -5.92 -12.66
N THR A 40 8.04 -6.61 -13.39
CA THR A 40 8.39 -7.90 -14.04
C THR A 40 9.52 -7.75 -15.06
N LYS A 41 9.52 -6.67 -15.83
CA LYS A 41 10.58 -6.41 -16.83
C LYS A 41 11.95 -6.14 -16.20
N ALA A 42 12.01 -5.75 -14.95
CA ALA A 42 13.25 -5.54 -14.22
C ALA A 42 13.88 -6.85 -13.71
N VAL A 43 13.11 -7.96 -13.66
CA VAL A 43 13.58 -9.26 -13.22
C VAL A 43 14.37 -9.94 -14.34
N ARG A 44 15.63 -10.27 -14.09
CA ARG A 44 16.46 -11.00 -15.06
C ARG A 44 16.04 -12.48 -15.12
N PRO A 45 16.31 -13.18 -16.24
CA PRO A 45 15.94 -14.59 -16.40
C PRO A 45 16.44 -15.51 -15.28
N ASP A 46 17.64 -15.25 -14.76
CA ASP A 46 18.31 -16.08 -13.75
C ASP A 46 18.07 -15.59 -12.30
N ASP A 47 17.37 -14.47 -12.12
CA ASP A 47 17.09 -13.96 -10.79
C ASP A 47 15.97 -14.80 -10.12
N SER A 48 16.25 -15.34 -8.94
CA SER A 48 15.20 -15.94 -8.08
C SER A 48 14.42 -14.86 -7.32
N MET A 49 15.05 -13.70 -7.07
CA MET A 49 14.50 -12.56 -6.36
C MET A 49 15.11 -11.27 -6.91
N PHE A 50 14.28 -10.27 -7.11
CA PHE A 50 14.67 -8.91 -7.47
C PHE A 50 14.17 -7.94 -6.40
N LEU A 51 15.09 -7.27 -5.72
CA LEU A 51 14.78 -6.22 -4.73
C LEU A 51 14.95 -4.85 -5.39
N ALA A 52 13.86 -4.09 -5.50
CA ALA A 52 13.91 -2.75 -6.07
C ALA A 52 14.61 -1.79 -5.09
N GLN A 53 15.69 -1.17 -5.53
CA GLN A 53 16.39 -0.13 -4.76
C GLN A 53 15.64 1.21 -4.79
N ASN A 54 15.04 1.51 -5.94
CA ASN A 54 14.16 2.66 -6.12
C ASN A 54 12.73 2.15 -6.16
N GLU A 55 11.93 2.62 -5.23
CA GLU A 55 10.51 2.31 -5.16
C GLU A 55 9.77 2.93 -6.35
N LEU A 56 8.78 2.22 -6.85
CA LEU A 56 7.87 2.74 -7.86
C LEU A 56 6.57 3.14 -7.16
N GLU A 57 6.51 4.39 -6.72
CA GLU A 57 5.33 4.96 -6.06
C GLU A 57 4.21 5.13 -7.08
N SER A 58 3.09 4.50 -6.81
CA SER A 58 1.96 4.47 -7.74
C SER A 58 0.63 4.71 -7.03
N LYS A 59 -0.20 5.55 -7.65
CA LYS A 59 -1.60 5.74 -7.31
C LYS A 59 -2.43 4.94 -8.31
N VAL A 60 -3.15 3.93 -7.82
CA VAL A 60 -3.97 3.04 -8.66
C VAL A 60 -5.45 3.12 -8.28
N GLU A 61 -6.35 3.00 -9.23
CA GLU A 61 -7.78 2.93 -8.99
C GLU A 61 -8.24 1.47 -8.97
N VAL A 62 -8.90 1.06 -7.89
CA VAL A 62 -9.39 -0.30 -7.70
C VAL A 62 -10.77 -0.33 -7.07
N VAL A 63 -11.38 -1.52 -7.06
CA VAL A 63 -12.59 -1.83 -6.32
C VAL A 63 -12.22 -2.67 -5.10
N PHE A 64 -12.68 -2.27 -3.93
CA PHE A 64 -12.54 -3.02 -2.69
C PHE A 64 -13.47 -4.23 -2.67
N THR A 65 -12.96 -5.44 -2.37
CA THR A 65 -13.81 -6.64 -2.34
C THR A 65 -14.28 -7.04 -0.94
N GLY A 66 -13.65 -6.49 0.10
CA GLY A 66 -13.87 -6.89 1.50
C GLY A 66 -13.18 -8.20 1.90
N LYS A 67 -12.53 -8.90 0.96
CA LYS A 67 -11.86 -10.17 1.25
C LYS A 67 -10.42 -9.92 1.71
N SER A 68 -9.99 -10.64 2.74
CA SER A 68 -8.61 -10.61 3.23
C SER A 68 -8.14 -11.99 3.67
N ARG A 69 -6.83 -12.20 3.68
CA ARG A 69 -6.17 -13.41 4.18
C ARG A 69 -4.82 -13.08 4.81
N PRO A 70 -4.24 -13.94 5.64
CA PRO A 70 -2.84 -13.81 6.03
C PRO A 70 -1.93 -13.78 4.81
N ILE A 71 -0.85 -13.01 4.87
CA ILE A 71 0.15 -13.00 3.79
C ILE A 71 0.78 -14.39 3.66
N ILE A 72 0.91 -14.89 2.45
CA ILE A 72 1.59 -16.17 2.19
C ILE A 72 3.07 -16.09 2.57
N LYS A 73 3.63 -17.21 3.08
CA LYS A 73 4.97 -17.26 3.65
C LYS A 73 6.05 -16.70 2.71
N ALA A 74 6.04 -17.06 1.44
CA ALA A 74 7.04 -16.59 0.47
C ALA A 74 7.03 -15.07 0.33
N ARG A 75 5.85 -14.46 0.25
CA ARG A 75 5.69 -13.00 0.17
C ARG A 75 6.09 -12.31 1.47
N LYS A 76 5.77 -12.89 2.63
CA LYS A 76 6.20 -12.38 3.92
C LYS A 76 7.72 -12.37 4.04
N THR A 77 8.39 -13.48 3.68
CA THR A 77 9.86 -13.57 3.64
C THR A 77 10.47 -12.53 2.70
N PHE A 78 9.86 -12.29 1.52
CA PHE A 78 10.32 -11.26 0.61
C PHE A 78 10.27 -9.86 1.26
N ILE A 79 9.13 -9.52 1.90
CA ILE A 79 8.93 -8.22 2.57
C ILE A 79 9.98 -8.02 3.66
N GLU A 80 10.19 -9.02 4.51
CA GLU A 80 11.21 -8.99 5.57
C GLU A 80 12.62 -8.81 5.00
N THR A 81 12.92 -9.48 3.91
CA THR A 81 14.23 -9.37 3.21
C THR A 81 14.41 -7.97 2.64
N TRP A 82 13.40 -7.42 1.97
CA TRP A 82 13.46 -6.09 1.36
C TRP A 82 13.72 -5.01 2.43
N PHE A 83 12.95 -5.00 3.51
CA PHE A 83 13.19 -4.07 4.62
C PHE A 83 14.55 -4.30 5.29
N GLY A 84 14.93 -5.57 5.53
CA GLY A 84 16.19 -5.91 6.18
C GLY A 84 17.43 -5.52 5.38
N MET A 85 17.37 -5.53 4.06
CA MET A 85 18.51 -5.24 3.18
C MET A 85 18.55 -3.79 2.67
N LEU A 86 17.40 -3.22 2.34
CA LEU A 86 17.34 -1.91 1.68
C LEU A 86 16.76 -0.80 2.56
N ARG A 87 16.12 -1.15 3.67
CA ARG A 87 15.52 -0.24 4.64
C ARG A 87 15.84 -0.67 6.07
N THR A 88 17.12 -0.89 6.34
CA THR A 88 17.62 -1.43 7.62
C THR A 88 17.26 -0.58 8.84
N ASP A 89 17.08 0.72 8.66
CA ASP A 89 16.59 1.68 9.65
C ASP A 89 15.06 1.58 9.88
N GLN A 90 14.36 0.85 9.03
CA GLN A 90 12.90 0.68 9.04
C GLN A 90 12.48 -0.79 9.01
N LYS A 91 13.37 -1.70 9.39
CA LYS A 91 13.10 -3.16 9.30
C LYS A 91 11.85 -3.60 10.06
N GLU A 92 11.51 -2.91 11.15
CA GLU A 92 10.31 -3.16 11.94
C GLU A 92 9.01 -2.88 11.17
N TYR A 93 9.07 -2.09 10.10
CA TYR A 93 7.89 -1.84 9.26
C TYR A 93 7.43 -3.06 8.49
N ALA A 94 8.28 -4.08 8.31
CA ALA A 94 7.85 -5.36 7.76
C ALA A 94 6.72 -6.01 8.59
N GLU A 95 6.68 -5.76 9.90
CA GLU A 95 5.65 -6.27 10.81
C GLU A 95 4.29 -5.61 10.62
N LEU A 96 4.24 -4.44 9.96
CA LEU A 96 2.98 -3.77 9.63
C LEU A 96 2.19 -4.50 8.53
N TYR A 97 2.84 -5.40 7.78
CA TYR A 97 2.25 -6.18 6.71
C TYR A 97 1.98 -7.61 7.18
N GLU A 98 0.80 -7.83 7.78
CA GLU A 98 0.36 -9.13 8.29
C GLU A 98 -0.67 -9.80 7.37
N ARG A 99 -1.43 -8.98 6.64
CA ARG A 99 -2.54 -9.42 5.80
C ARG A 99 -2.45 -8.82 4.41
N GLU A 100 -2.96 -9.58 3.45
CA GLU A 100 -3.24 -9.08 2.11
C GLU A 100 -4.75 -9.02 1.87
N TYR A 101 -5.17 -8.01 1.12
CA TYR A 101 -6.55 -7.79 0.74
C TYR A 101 -6.71 -8.01 -0.76
N LEU A 102 -7.89 -8.48 -1.14
CA LEU A 102 -8.25 -8.69 -2.54
C LEU A 102 -8.86 -7.41 -3.11
N TYR A 103 -8.24 -6.90 -4.15
CA TYR A 103 -8.72 -5.76 -4.91
C TYR A 103 -8.98 -6.15 -6.36
N LYS A 104 -9.88 -5.42 -7.03
CA LYS A 104 -10.16 -5.60 -8.46
C LYS A 104 -9.77 -4.37 -9.27
N GLU A 105 -9.14 -4.61 -10.40
CA GLU A 105 -8.93 -3.62 -11.45
C GLU A 105 -9.51 -4.19 -12.75
N GLY A 106 -10.66 -3.65 -13.19
CA GLY A 106 -11.46 -4.30 -14.23
C GLY A 106 -11.89 -5.71 -13.80
N ASP A 107 -11.62 -6.71 -14.63
CA ASP A 107 -11.93 -8.11 -14.34
C ASP A 107 -10.80 -8.86 -13.59
N ALA A 108 -9.64 -8.22 -13.44
CA ALA A 108 -8.48 -8.81 -12.77
C ALA A 108 -8.56 -8.64 -11.25
N GLU A 109 -8.09 -9.66 -10.53
CA GLU A 109 -8.04 -9.69 -9.07
C GLU A 109 -6.60 -9.74 -8.59
N TYR A 110 -6.30 -8.94 -7.55
CA TYR A 110 -4.95 -8.82 -7.00
C TYR A 110 -4.97 -8.90 -5.48
N TRP A 111 -4.19 -9.84 -4.92
CA TRP A 111 -3.91 -9.90 -3.50
C TRP A 111 -2.72 -9.01 -3.17
N LEU A 112 -2.96 -7.90 -2.45
CA LEU A 112 -1.93 -6.92 -2.12
C LEU A 112 -1.72 -6.84 -0.61
N PRO A 113 -0.46 -7.00 -0.13
CA PRO A 113 -0.09 -6.70 1.25
C PRO A 113 -0.48 -5.28 1.60
N THR A 114 -1.25 -5.12 2.67
CA THR A 114 -1.82 -3.83 3.05
C THR A 114 -1.41 -3.49 4.47
N SER A 115 -0.90 -2.28 4.65
CA SER A 115 -0.37 -1.78 5.92
C SER A 115 -1.45 -1.78 7.02
N LYS A 116 -1.13 -2.36 8.17
CA LYS A 116 -2.03 -2.47 9.33
C LYS A 116 -2.59 -1.13 9.85
N PRO A 117 -1.82 -0.03 9.89
CA PRO A 117 -2.34 1.27 10.27
C PRO A 117 -3.57 1.73 9.49
N ILE A 118 -3.69 1.37 8.20
CA ILE A 118 -4.81 1.78 7.37
C ILE A 118 -5.97 0.78 7.40
N THR A 119 -5.70 -0.52 7.57
CA THR A 119 -6.74 -1.56 7.54
C THR A 119 -7.75 -1.43 8.67
N LYS A 120 -7.38 -0.81 9.79
CA LYS A 120 -8.30 -0.52 10.91
C LYS A 120 -9.44 0.43 10.54
N TYR A 121 -9.32 1.15 9.43
CA TYR A 121 -10.36 2.05 8.93
C TYR A 121 -11.29 1.38 7.93
N PHE A 122 -10.91 0.22 7.37
CA PHE A 122 -11.65 -0.43 6.28
C PHE A 122 -13.10 -0.75 6.68
N ASP A 123 -13.33 -1.33 7.85
CA ASP A 123 -14.68 -1.65 8.31
C ASP A 123 -15.57 -0.43 8.54
N LYS A 124 -14.96 0.73 8.79
CA LYS A 124 -15.69 1.98 9.03
C LYS A 124 -15.97 2.76 7.76
N GLU A 125 -15.04 2.73 6.81
CA GLU A 125 -15.03 3.63 5.65
C GLU A 125 -15.39 2.93 4.34
N LEU A 126 -15.18 1.60 4.25
CA LEU A 126 -15.33 0.86 3.01
C LEU A 126 -16.41 -0.22 3.10
N LYS A 127 -17.05 -0.45 1.95
CA LYS A 127 -17.94 -1.59 1.72
C LYS A 127 -17.47 -2.33 0.47
N PRO A 128 -17.71 -3.66 0.38
CA PRO A 128 -17.47 -4.39 -0.86
C PRO A 128 -18.16 -3.69 -2.05
N GLY A 129 -17.41 -3.45 -3.12
CA GLY A 129 -17.86 -2.72 -4.30
C GLY A 129 -17.47 -1.24 -4.33
N ASP A 130 -16.99 -0.67 -3.24
CA ASP A 130 -16.51 0.72 -3.23
C ASP A 130 -15.28 0.89 -4.13
N LYS A 131 -15.30 1.96 -4.92
CA LYS A 131 -14.14 2.42 -5.69
C LYS A 131 -13.21 3.23 -4.81
N MET A 132 -11.91 3.00 -4.95
CA MET A 132 -10.91 3.69 -4.17
C MET A 132 -9.60 3.87 -4.93
N HIS A 133 -8.81 4.81 -4.50
CA HIS A 133 -7.40 4.89 -4.86
C HIS A 133 -6.57 4.19 -3.79
N LEU A 134 -5.63 3.37 -4.23
CA LEU A 134 -4.53 2.87 -3.39
C LEU A 134 -3.26 3.64 -3.74
N TYR A 135 -2.49 3.93 -2.71
CA TYR A 135 -1.15 4.49 -2.79
C TYR A 135 -0.20 3.37 -2.39
N LEU A 136 0.57 2.88 -3.35
CA LEU A 136 1.39 1.69 -3.17
C LEU A 136 2.80 1.88 -3.73
N ILE A 137 3.72 1.09 -3.21
CA ILE A 137 5.09 1.01 -3.68
C ILE A 137 5.38 -0.38 -4.24
N SER A 138 6.10 -0.46 -5.35
CA SER A 138 6.65 -1.71 -5.84
C SER A 138 8.03 -1.92 -5.21
N THR A 139 8.17 -3.01 -4.47
CA THR A 139 9.41 -3.37 -3.77
C THR A 139 10.23 -4.41 -4.50
N GLY A 140 9.70 -4.96 -5.59
CA GLY A 140 10.36 -5.96 -6.41
C GLY A 140 9.50 -7.17 -6.69
N ALA A 141 10.14 -8.31 -6.92
CA ALA A 141 9.47 -9.56 -7.27
C ALA A 141 10.32 -10.78 -6.91
N TYR A 142 9.70 -11.93 -6.81
CA TYR A 142 10.37 -13.23 -6.65
C TYR A 142 9.74 -14.30 -7.54
N ARG A 143 10.47 -15.37 -7.81
CA ARG A 143 9.94 -16.50 -8.57
C ARG A 143 9.27 -17.51 -7.63
N SER A 144 8.09 -17.95 -8.05
CA SER A 144 7.33 -18.99 -7.35
C SER A 144 6.75 -19.95 -8.39
N GLY A 145 7.22 -21.21 -8.40
CA GLY A 145 6.71 -22.23 -9.31
C GLY A 145 6.86 -21.91 -10.82
N GLY A 146 7.84 -21.07 -11.18
CA GLY A 146 8.05 -20.62 -12.57
C GLY A 146 7.44 -19.26 -12.88
N ASP A 147 6.49 -18.81 -12.10
CA ASP A 147 5.87 -17.47 -12.24
C ASP A 147 6.65 -16.40 -11.48
N ILE A 148 6.47 -15.15 -11.91
CA ILE A 148 7.01 -13.98 -11.21
C ILE A 148 5.90 -13.37 -10.38
N ASP A 149 6.10 -13.35 -9.06
CA ASP A 149 5.20 -12.70 -8.10
C ASP A 149 5.76 -11.31 -7.72
N CYS A 150 5.09 -10.25 -8.17
CA CYS A 150 5.44 -8.88 -7.84
C CYS A 150 4.91 -8.50 -6.46
N VAL A 151 5.74 -7.85 -5.64
CA VAL A 151 5.36 -7.43 -4.30
C VAL A 151 5.10 -5.92 -4.29
N LEU A 152 3.82 -5.58 -4.16
CA LEU A 152 3.32 -4.21 -4.12
C LEU A 152 2.76 -3.96 -2.72
N LEU A 153 3.36 -3.04 -1.97
CA LEU A 153 2.93 -2.71 -0.61
C LEU A 153 1.95 -1.54 -0.63
N VAL A 154 0.76 -1.73 -0.08
CA VAL A 154 -0.25 -0.67 0.03
C VAL A 154 0.03 0.13 1.31
N GLU A 155 0.35 1.41 1.12
CA GLU A 155 0.75 2.35 2.17
C GLU A 155 -0.43 3.19 2.68
N GLU A 156 -1.34 3.59 1.76
CA GLU A 156 -2.45 4.47 2.07
C GLU A 156 -3.61 4.25 1.09
N PHE A 157 -4.80 4.72 1.44
CA PHE A 157 -5.96 4.66 0.58
C PHE A 157 -6.81 5.93 0.63
N GLN A 158 -7.60 6.13 -0.40
CA GLN A 158 -8.61 7.18 -0.46
C GLN A 158 -9.87 6.66 -1.13
N LYS A 159 -10.97 6.63 -0.40
CA LYS A 159 -12.28 6.28 -0.97
C LYS A 159 -12.68 7.32 -2.02
N LYS A 160 -13.15 6.88 -3.17
CA LYS A 160 -13.74 7.77 -4.17
C LYS A 160 -15.16 8.14 -3.76
N ALA A 161 -15.48 9.40 -3.92
CA ALA A 161 -16.86 9.83 -3.81
C ALA A 161 -17.72 9.10 -4.86
N ALA A 162 -18.94 8.73 -4.46
CA ALA A 162 -19.91 8.10 -5.35
C ALA A 162 -20.36 9.08 -6.45
#